data_b2c1962227eafe897882b7a6fc0942f0
#
_entry.id   b2c1962227eafe897882b7a6fc0942f0
#
_cell.length_a   1.000
_cell.length_b   1.000
_cell.length_c   1.000
_cell.angle_alpha   90.00
_cell.angle_beta   90.00
_cell.angle_gamma   90.00
#
_symmetry.space_group_name_H-M   'P 1'
#
loop_
_entity.id
_entity.type
_entity.pdbx_description
1 polymer ?
#
loop_
_entity_poly.entity_id
_entity_poly.type
_entity_poly.pdbx_seq_one_letter_code
_entity_poly.pdbx_strand_id
1 'polypeptide(L)'
;MKLLISFILRKVPRKYIQRVDEPILGLIGFFLRGNTYTCPIINKSYRKFLPYGRVKPRPNALCPGSLSLERHRLLWLFLKKKTDFFDKQLKFLHIAPEQCFMKPFEKQHGDEYLPADLESPLAKV
;
A
#
# COMPACT_ATOMS: atom_id res chain seq x y z
N MET A 1 -13.12 -17.13 14.26
CA MET A 1 -12.70 -16.41 13.04
C MET A 1 -11.31 -15.78 13.12
N LYS A 2 -10.95 -15.07 14.19
CA LYS A 2 -9.60 -14.45 14.33
C LYS A 2 -8.43 -15.45 14.33
N LEU A 3 -8.61 -16.63 14.92
CA LEU A 3 -7.59 -17.69 14.97
C LEU A 3 -7.35 -18.36 13.61
N LEU A 4 -8.40 -18.54 12.81
CA LEU A 4 -8.29 -19.16 11.48
C LEU A 4 -7.54 -18.26 10.49
N ILE A 5 -7.82 -16.96 10.52
CA ILE A 5 -7.14 -15.96 9.69
C ILE A 5 -5.66 -15.85 10.07
N SER A 6 -5.33 -15.86 11.37
CA SER A 6 -3.93 -15.82 11.82
C SER A 6 -3.15 -17.08 11.47
N PHE A 7 -3.80 -18.23 11.43
CA PHE A 7 -3.20 -19.51 11.04
C PHE A 7 -2.92 -19.58 9.53
N ILE A 8 -3.84 -19.09 8.71
CA ILE A 8 -3.68 -19.00 7.25
C ILE A 8 -2.56 -18.04 6.89
N LEU A 9 -2.49 -16.86 7.53
CA LEU A 9 -1.44 -15.87 7.30
C LEU A 9 -0.04 -16.34 7.74
N ARG A 10 0.06 -17.33 8.63
CA ARG A 10 1.35 -17.92 9.05
C ARG A 10 1.92 -18.97 8.10
N LYS A 11 1.06 -19.70 7.38
CA LYS A 11 1.47 -20.83 6.51
C LYS A 11 1.54 -20.49 5.03
N VAL A 12 0.94 -19.40 4.58
CA VAL A 12 0.96 -19.03 3.16
C VAL A 12 2.19 -18.17 2.86
N PRO A 13 3.06 -18.56 1.93
CA PRO A 13 4.18 -17.74 1.49
C PRO A 13 3.71 -16.36 1.01
N ARG A 14 4.43 -15.31 1.36
CA ARG A 14 4.12 -13.90 0.99
C ARG A 14 3.78 -13.71 -0.48
N LYS A 15 4.37 -14.53 -1.34
CA LYS A 15 4.19 -14.51 -2.79
C LYS A 15 2.73 -14.81 -3.23
N TYR A 16 2.01 -15.65 -2.48
CA TYR A 16 0.61 -15.98 -2.76
C TYR A 16 -0.36 -15.00 -2.11
N ILE A 17 0.00 -14.47 -0.94
CA ILE A 17 -0.79 -13.46 -0.25
C ILE A 17 -0.92 -12.21 -1.13
N GLN A 18 0.15 -11.76 -1.77
CA GLN A 18 0.15 -10.56 -2.64
C GLN A 18 -0.73 -10.68 -3.90
N ARG A 19 -1.00 -11.89 -4.40
CA ARG A 19 -1.85 -12.11 -5.58
C ARG A 19 -3.33 -12.24 -5.25
N VAL A 20 -3.66 -12.72 -4.06
CA VAL A 20 -5.04 -12.97 -3.62
C VAL A 20 -5.62 -11.76 -2.90
N ASP A 21 -4.77 -10.88 -2.37
CA ASP A 21 -5.18 -9.72 -1.57
C ASP A 21 -5.92 -8.65 -2.38
N GLU A 22 -5.56 -8.41 -3.63
CA GLU A 22 -6.17 -7.34 -4.43
C GLU A 22 -7.69 -7.50 -4.62
N PRO A 23 -8.23 -8.65 -5.07
CA PRO A 23 -9.69 -8.81 -5.25
C PRO A 23 -10.45 -8.86 -3.94
N ILE A 24 -9.92 -9.53 -2.91
CA ILE A 24 -10.57 -9.64 -1.59
C ILE A 24 -10.60 -8.28 -0.90
N LEU A 25 -9.50 -7.55 -0.93
CA LEU A 25 -9.41 -6.22 -0.35
C LEU A 25 -10.22 -5.19 -1.13
N GLY A 26 -10.33 -5.35 -2.45
CA GLY A 26 -11.25 -4.58 -3.27
C GLY A 26 -12.71 -4.75 -2.83
N LEU A 27 -13.12 -5.98 -2.53
CA LEU A 27 -14.45 -6.30 -2.03
C LEU A 27 -14.67 -5.72 -0.62
N ILE A 28 -13.72 -5.89 0.28
CA ILE A 28 -13.75 -5.28 1.62
C ILE A 28 -13.81 -3.76 1.51
N GLY A 29 -13.02 -3.16 0.63
CA GLY A 29 -13.02 -1.73 0.36
C GLY A 29 -14.37 -1.23 -0.16
N PHE A 30 -15.06 -2.01 -0.97
CA PHE A 30 -16.41 -1.70 -1.42
C PHE A 30 -17.40 -1.61 -0.25
N PHE A 31 -17.39 -2.58 0.66
CA PHE A 31 -18.26 -2.56 1.85
C PHE A 31 -17.88 -1.50 2.87
N LEU A 32 -16.64 -1.03 2.88
CA LEU A 32 -16.15 -0.01 3.78
C LEU A 32 -16.22 1.41 3.18
N ARG A 33 -16.83 1.62 2.03
CA ARG A 33 -17.01 2.95 1.43
C ARG A 33 -17.68 3.92 2.41
N GLY A 34 -17.20 5.16 2.43
CA GLY A 34 -17.71 6.22 3.29
C GLY A 34 -16.82 7.47 3.16
N ASN A 35 -17.06 8.47 4.01
CA ASN A 35 -16.40 9.78 3.93
C ASN A 35 -15.58 10.14 5.17
N THR A 36 -15.33 9.19 6.06
CA THR A 36 -14.65 9.48 7.34
C THR A 36 -13.13 9.55 7.18
N TYR A 37 -12.55 8.62 6.42
CA TYR A 37 -11.10 8.52 6.22
C TYR A 37 -10.78 8.55 4.72
N THR A 38 -9.90 9.44 4.30
CA THR A 38 -9.46 9.53 2.89
C THR A 38 -8.02 9.05 2.74
N CYS A 39 -7.80 8.14 1.79
CA CYS A 39 -6.46 7.72 1.40
C CYS A 39 -5.93 8.66 0.31
N PRO A 40 -4.85 9.44 0.56
CA PRO A 40 -4.33 10.39 -0.40
C PRO A 40 -3.65 9.74 -1.61
N ILE A 41 -3.21 8.48 -1.49
CA ILE A 41 -2.50 7.76 -2.56
C ILE A 41 -3.44 7.42 -3.71
N ILE A 42 -4.65 6.93 -3.39
CA ILE A 42 -5.67 6.53 -4.39
C ILE A 42 -6.84 7.49 -4.46
N ASN A 43 -6.85 8.52 -3.62
CA ASN A 43 -7.91 9.53 -3.53
C ASN A 43 -9.32 8.92 -3.34
N LYS A 44 -9.41 7.90 -2.50
CA LYS A 44 -10.68 7.24 -2.15
C LYS A 44 -10.95 7.34 -0.66
N SER A 45 -12.22 7.46 -0.31
CA SER A 45 -12.68 7.62 1.07
C SER A 45 -13.41 6.38 1.57
N TYR A 46 -13.23 6.11 2.86
CA TYR A 46 -13.78 4.97 3.56
C TYR A 46 -14.35 5.40 4.90
N ARG A 47 -15.38 4.70 5.38
CA ARG A 47 -15.91 4.92 6.73
C ARG A 47 -14.97 4.40 7.82
N LYS A 48 -14.09 3.44 7.48
CA LYS A 48 -13.16 2.80 8.39
C LYS A 48 -11.99 2.24 7.61
N PHE A 49 -10.78 2.33 8.17
CA PHE A 49 -9.62 1.55 7.73
C PHE A 49 -9.48 0.28 8.56
N LEU A 50 -8.71 -0.68 8.06
CA LEU A 50 -8.48 -1.96 8.72
C LEU A 50 -7.44 -1.81 9.85
N PRO A 51 -7.54 -2.62 10.91
CA PRO A 51 -6.51 -2.67 11.94
C PRO A 51 -5.24 -3.34 11.40
N TYR A 52 -4.08 -2.90 11.89
CA TYR A 52 -2.79 -3.47 11.53
C TYR A 52 -1.84 -3.55 12.71
N GLY A 53 -1.17 -4.70 12.85
CA GLY A 53 -0.17 -4.98 13.89
C GLY A 53 -0.31 -6.38 14.45
N ARG A 54 0.82 -7.00 14.84
CA ARG A 54 0.83 -8.38 15.35
C ARG A 54 0.54 -8.47 16.85
N VAL A 55 1.14 -7.59 17.64
CA VAL A 55 1.06 -7.63 19.13
C VAL A 55 -0.03 -6.70 19.64
N LYS A 56 -0.03 -5.46 19.19
CA LYS A 56 -1.07 -4.47 19.49
C LYS A 56 -1.58 -3.88 18.17
N PRO A 57 -2.67 -4.42 17.60
CA PRO A 57 -3.24 -3.89 16.36
C PRO A 57 -3.68 -2.45 16.57
N ARG A 58 -3.18 -1.55 15.72
CA ARG A 58 -3.66 -0.16 15.68
C ARG A 58 -4.94 -0.10 14.86
N PRO A 59 -6.02 0.50 15.37
CA PRO A 59 -7.24 0.69 14.59
C PRO A 59 -7.00 1.69 13.46
N ASN A 60 -7.73 1.54 12.36
CA ASN A 60 -7.70 2.45 11.20
C ASN A 60 -6.29 2.69 10.61
N ALA A 61 -5.42 1.70 10.66
CA ALA A 61 -4.04 1.80 10.20
C ALA A 61 -3.88 1.49 8.71
N LEU A 62 -4.53 0.43 8.23
CA LEU A 62 -4.37 -0.09 6.87
C LEU A 62 -5.52 0.35 5.97
N CYS A 63 -5.21 1.08 4.91
CA CYS A 63 -6.19 1.42 3.87
C CYS A 63 -6.56 0.17 3.05
N PRO A 64 -7.85 -0.22 2.96
CA PRO A 64 -8.25 -1.42 2.25
C PRO A 64 -8.04 -1.34 0.72
N GLY A 65 -8.02 -0.14 0.15
CA GLY A 65 -7.86 0.04 -1.28
C GLY A 65 -6.43 0.15 -1.77
N SER A 66 -5.52 0.75 -0.99
CA SER A 66 -4.13 0.94 -1.37
C SER A 66 -3.14 0.05 -0.64
N LEU A 67 -3.58 -0.63 0.42
CA LEU A 67 -2.73 -1.37 1.37
C LEU A 67 -1.67 -0.49 2.05
N SER A 68 -1.89 0.81 2.08
CA SER A 68 -0.99 1.76 2.72
C SER A 68 -1.23 1.85 4.22
N LEU A 69 -0.12 1.96 4.95
CA LEU A 69 -0.11 2.30 6.37
C LEU A 69 0.03 3.82 6.56
N GLU A 70 -0.08 4.26 7.80
CA GLU A 70 0.02 5.69 8.17
C GLU A 70 1.31 6.34 7.66
N ARG A 71 2.46 5.65 7.82
CA ARG A 71 3.77 6.13 7.34
C ARG A 71 3.82 6.32 5.83
N HIS A 72 3.18 5.45 5.07
CA HIS A 72 3.13 5.54 3.61
C HIS A 72 2.29 6.75 3.17
N ARG A 73 1.16 6.97 3.81
CA ARG A 73 0.30 8.13 3.52
C ARG A 73 0.96 9.45 3.91
N LEU A 74 1.71 9.46 5.03
CA LEU A 74 2.50 10.62 5.44
C LEU A 74 3.61 10.94 4.43
N LEU A 75 4.36 9.94 4.00
CA LEU A 75 5.41 10.11 2.97
C LEU A 75 4.82 10.63 1.66
N TRP A 76 3.70 10.07 1.22
CA TRP A 76 2.99 10.55 0.02
C TRP A 76 2.62 12.02 0.11
N LEU A 77 2.03 12.44 1.22
CA LEU A 77 1.66 13.85 1.45
C LEU A 77 2.89 14.76 1.52
N PHE A 78 3.98 14.29 2.12
CA PHE A 78 5.24 15.02 2.14
C PHE A 78 5.78 15.22 0.72
N LEU A 79 5.89 14.15 -0.06
CA LEU A 79 6.36 14.24 -1.45
C LEU A 79 5.49 15.20 -2.28
N LYS A 80 4.18 15.13 -2.10
CA LYS A 80 3.23 15.97 -2.85
C LYS A 80 3.24 17.43 -2.45
N LYS A 81 3.39 17.74 -1.15
CA LYS A 81 3.22 19.11 -0.62
C LYS A 81 4.52 19.85 -0.38
N LYS A 82 5.62 19.13 -0.18
CA LYS A 82 6.92 19.70 0.25
C LYS A 82 8.03 19.50 -0.77
N THR A 83 7.78 18.78 -1.86
CA THR A 83 8.76 18.52 -2.92
C THR A 83 8.11 18.68 -4.28
N ASP A 84 8.92 18.72 -5.33
CA ASP A 84 8.51 18.70 -6.74
C ASP A 84 8.46 17.28 -7.34
N PHE A 85 8.40 16.26 -6.48
CA PHE A 85 8.47 14.85 -6.87
C PHE A 85 7.40 14.45 -7.91
N PHE A 86 6.19 15.00 -7.80
CA PHE A 86 5.10 14.74 -8.74
C PHE A 86 4.98 15.77 -9.87
N ASP A 87 5.78 16.83 -9.84
CA ASP A 87 5.73 17.91 -10.84
C ASP A 87 6.69 17.65 -12.00
N LYS A 88 7.67 16.76 -11.80
CA LYS A 88 8.71 16.41 -12.76
C LYS A 88 8.82 14.90 -12.93
N GLN A 89 9.33 14.49 -14.08
CA GLN A 89 9.79 13.11 -14.28
C GLN A 89 11.22 13.00 -13.73
N LEU A 90 11.37 12.21 -12.67
CA LEU A 90 12.63 12.05 -11.95
C LEU A 90 13.17 10.63 -12.12
N LYS A 91 14.49 10.54 -12.29
CA LYS A 91 15.21 9.28 -12.19
C LYS A 91 15.48 8.98 -10.73
N PHE A 92 14.92 7.90 -10.21
CA PHE A 92 15.14 7.53 -8.82
C PHE A 92 15.06 6.03 -8.55
N LEU A 93 15.78 5.63 -7.52
CA LEU A 93 15.86 4.27 -7.02
C LEU A 93 14.96 4.13 -5.79
N HIS A 94 14.04 3.16 -5.83
CA HIS A 94 13.15 2.82 -4.73
C HIS A 94 13.59 1.50 -4.11
N ILE A 95 14.33 1.56 -3.02
CA ILE A 95 14.84 0.38 -2.32
C ILE A 95 13.74 -0.20 -1.44
N ALA A 96 13.58 -1.52 -1.44
CA ALA A 96 12.53 -2.25 -0.73
C ALA A 96 11.13 -1.69 -1.03
N PRO A 97 10.69 -1.72 -2.30
CA PRO A 97 9.52 -1.00 -2.75
C PRO A 97 8.24 -1.47 -2.07
N GLU A 98 7.48 -0.53 -1.55
CA GLU A 98 6.15 -0.78 -1.02
C GLU A 98 5.11 -0.82 -2.14
N GLN A 99 4.27 -1.84 -2.10
CA GLN A 99 3.26 -2.09 -3.14
C GLN A 99 2.34 -0.89 -3.41
N CYS A 100 2.00 -0.14 -2.36
CA CYS A 100 1.11 1.02 -2.48
C CYS A 100 1.68 2.18 -3.32
N PHE A 101 3.01 2.25 -3.49
CA PHE A 101 3.68 3.30 -4.26
C PHE A 101 4.04 2.89 -5.69
N MET A 102 4.17 1.60 -5.96
CA MET A 102 4.73 1.13 -7.23
C MET A 102 3.95 1.62 -8.45
N LYS A 103 2.65 1.34 -8.51
CA LYS A 103 1.81 1.79 -9.63
C LYS A 103 1.77 3.32 -9.80
N PRO A 104 1.55 4.11 -8.71
CA PRO A 104 1.60 5.56 -8.82
C PRO A 104 2.95 6.13 -9.27
N PHE A 105 4.06 5.56 -8.76
CA PHE A 105 5.40 6.02 -9.13
C PHE A 105 5.77 5.63 -10.57
N GLU A 106 5.44 4.41 -10.99
CA GLU A 106 5.63 3.99 -12.36
C GLU A 106 4.81 4.84 -13.35
N LYS A 107 3.57 5.18 -12.99
CA LYS A 107 2.74 6.08 -13.80
C LYS A 107 3.34 7.49 -13.92
N GLN A 108 3.93 8.01 -12.84
CA GLN A 108 4.50 9.37 -12.80
C GLN A 108 5.85 9.46 -13.49
N HIS A 109 6.73 8.48 -13.26
CA HIS A 109 8.15 8.57 -13.64
C HIS A 109 8.54 7.61 -14.77
N GLY A 110 7.69 6.64 -15.12
CA GLY A 110 7.92 5.70 -16.22
C GLY A 110 9.20 4.89 -16.07
N ASP A 111 10.00 4.84 -17.12
CA ASP A 111 11.25 4.06 -17.15
C ASP A 111 12.36 4.59 -16.24
N GLU A 112 12.23 5.82 -15.76
CA GLU A 112 13.17 6.43 -14.81
C GLU A 112 12.95 5.96 -13.38
N TYR A 113 11.85 5.25 -13.10
CA TYR A 113 11.56 4.62 -11.83
C TYR A 113 12.16 3.21 -11.75
N LEU A 114 13.08 3.00 -10.83
CA LEU A 114 13.74 1.71 -10.61
C LEU A 114 13.44 1.17 -9.21
N PRO A 115 12.49 0.23 -9.09
CA PRO A 115 12.30 -0.52 -7.84
C PRO A 115 13.37 -1.61 -7.70
N ALA A 116 14.04 -1.64 -6.55
CA ALA A 116 15.12 -2.57 -6.24
C ALA A 116 14.95 -3.26 -4.89
N ASP A 117 15.12 -4.58 -4.87
CA ASP A 117 15.13 -5.39 -3.64
C ASP A 117 15.80 -6.74 -3.92
N LEU A 118 16.52 -7.28 -2.93
CA LEU A 118 17.23 -8.56 -3.04
C LEU A 118 16.30 -9.78 -3.06
N GLU A 119 15.14 -9.70 -2.43
CA GLU A 119 14.24 -10.85 -2.23
C GLU A 119 12.81 -10.64 -2.73
N SER A 120 12.46 -9.43 -3.10
CA SER A 120 11.08 -9.13 -3.51
C SER A 120 10.81 -9.48 -4.97
N PRO A 121 9.73 -10.23 -5.26
CA PRO A 121 9.30 -10.46 -6.65
C PRO A 121 8.78 -9.20 -7.35
N LEU A 122 8.63 -8.09 -6.62
CA LEU A 122 8.15 -6.80 -7.13
C LEU A 122 9.29 -5.93 -7.66
N ALA A 123 10.55 -6.29 -7.36
CA ALA A 123 11.70 -5.51 -7.81
C ALA A 123 12.07 -5.85 -9.26
N LYS A 124 12.58 -4.85 -9.99
CA LYS A 124 13.12 -5.03 -11.34
C LYS A 124 14.63 -5.33 -11.32
N VAL A 125 15.27 -5.04 -10.19
CA VAL A 125 16.72 -5.24 -9.98
C VAL A 125 16.96 -5.76 -8.56
#